data_8fe47578cd16ae0b43f40a913f615d95
#
_entry.id   8fe47578cd16ae0b43f40a913f615d95
#
_cell.length_a   1.000
_cell.length_b   1.000
_cell.length_c   1.000
_cell.angle_alpha   90.00
_cell.angle_beta   90.00
_cell.angle_gamma   90.00
#
_symmetry.space_group_name_H-M   'P 1'
#
loop_
_entity.id
_entity.type
_entity.pdbx_description
1 polymer ?
#
loop_
_entity_poly.entity_id
_entity_poly.type
_entity_poly.pdbx_seq_one_letter_code
_entity_poly.pdbx_strand_id
1 'polypeptide(L)'
;ASTTDENTKTAPYQFDSVVFSASGETDGGITVSASMELDNDNPATNAGMDDRKVSFGTDTMGTVTFHGHGGSSVMGQWDDMTPNAYEEVWDTTTGADYRIDGRSGNNLFTYDSPSFSGVQFKAAHQMADNSASTLADKDLSAYTDFGILISPEMVEGLTIGYAEGELDDTTSTSIDNETLFVKYAIGGFTLGYQASEAEGSAASKNDESDGWGITYAVNENFTIGYGERDHDDDASSAGEQNDSGISASYTMGGMTIGGHMN
;
A
#
# COMPACT_ATOMS: atom_id res chain seq x y z
N ALA A 1 -4.59 11.90 39.84
CA ALA A 1 -4.80 12.31 38.45
C ALA A 1 -3.48 12.86 37.90
N SER A 2 -2.77 12.04 37.17
CA SER A 2 -1.57 12.47 36.44
C SER A 2 -2.03 12.85 35.02
N THR A 3 -2.15 14.11 34.74
CA THR A 3 -2.26 14.61 33.38
C THR A 3 -0.87 14.55 32.76
N THR A 4 -0.58 13.53 32.01
CA THR A 4 0.52 13.58 31.05
C THR A 4 0.08 14.54 29.94
N ASP A 5 0.57 15.75 30.02
CA ASP A 5 0.49 16.72 28.92
C ASP A 5 1.42 16.18 27.83
N GLU A 6 0.90 15.38 26.92
CA GLU A 6 1.60 14.95 25.72
C GLU A 6 1.71 16.14 24.78
N ASN A 7 2.70 16.95 25.07
CA ASN A 7 3.09 18.05 24.20
C ASN A 7 3.80 17.45 22.98
N THR A 8 3.02 16.92 22.05
CA THR A 8 3.48 16.48 20.73
C THR A 8 4.00 17.72 20.00
N LYS A 9 5.30 17.95 20.13
CA LYS A 9 5.98 19.00 19.37
C LYS A 9 6.10 18.52 17.94
N THR A 10 5.14 18.92 17.11
CA THR A 10 5.30 18.82 15.68
C THR A 10 6.38 19.80 15.26
N ALA A 11 7.59 19.31 15.02
CA ALA A 11 8.65 20.12 14.44
C ALA A 11 8.49 20.11 12.91
N PRO A 12 8.81 21.22 12.22
CA PRO A 12 8.93 21.19 10.77
C PRO A 12 9.96 20.13 10.38
N TYR A 13 9.61 19.23 9.48
CA TYR A 13 10.48 18.21 8.97
C TYR A 13 10.66 18.40 7.47
N GLN A 14 11.86 18.17 6.98
CA GLN A 14 12.19 18.22 5.55
C GLN A 14 12.83 16.89 5.19
N PHE A 15 12.24 16.23 4.19
CA PHE A 15 12.84 15.08 3.55
C PHE A 15 13.82 15.57 2.48
N ASP A 16 14.97 14.93 2.38
CA ASP A 16 15.95 15.18 1.34
C ASP A 16 16.45 13.85 0.77
N SER A 17 16.02 13.56 -0.43
CA SER A 17 16.48 12.40 -1.18
C SER A 17 16.91 12.78 -2.60
N VAL A 18 17.71 11.91 -3.21
CA VAL A 18 18.12 12.05 -4.62
C VAL A 18 17.83 10.75 -5.34
N VAL A 19 16.93 10.81 -6.32
CA VAL A 19 16.58 9.67 -7.15
C VAL A 19 17.38 9.71 -8.46
N PHE A 20 18.07 8.62 -8.76
CA PHE A 20 18.69 8.37 -10.07
C PHE A 20 17.83 7.40 -10.85
N SER A 21 17.50 7.75 -12.09
CA SER A 21 16.73 6.88 -12.96
C SER A 21 17.34 6.84 -14.36
N ALA A 22 17.25 5.67 -15.01
CA ALA A 22 17.65 5.47 -16.38
C ALA A 22 16.67 4.52 -17.06
N SER A 23 16.43 4.73 -18.35
CA SER A 23 15.63 3.83 -19.17
C SER A 23 16.20 3.73 -20.57
N GLY A 24 15.94 2.62 -21.23
CA GLY A 24 16.33 2.37 -22.61
C GLY A 24 15.53 1.22 -23.19
N GLU A 25 15.61 1.06 -24.50
CA GLU A 25 14.96 -0.03 -25.22
C GLU A 25 16.03 -0.89 -25.89
N THR A 26 15.86 -2.19 -25.82
CA THR A 26 16.71 -3.16 -26.51
C THR A 26 16.32 -3.24 -27.99
N ASP A 27 17.22 -3.77 -28.85
CA ASP A 27 16.90 -4.01 -30.27
C ASP A 27 15.70 -4.95 -30.48
N GLY A 28 15.32 -5.71 -29.47
CA GLY A 28 14.17 -6.60 -29.48
C GLY A 28 12.86 -5.96 -28.98
N GLY A 29 12.83 -4.65 -28.69
CA GLY A 29 11.64 -3.92 -28.25
C GLY A 29 11.31 -4.12 -26.77
N ILE A 30 12.27 -4.59 -25.95
CA ILE A 30 12.10 -4.66 -24.49
C ILE A 30 12.56 -3.35 -23.89
N THR A 31 11.66 -2.66 -23.20
CA THR A 31 12.01 -1.51 -22.37
C THR A 31 12.64 -1.99 -21.07
N VAL A 32 13.79 -1.43 -20.75
CA VAL A 32 14.50 -1.66 -19.48
C VAL A 32 14.57 -0.34 -18.75
N SER A 33 14.17 -0.33 -17.48
CA SER A 33 14.33 0.85 -16.62
C SER A 33 14.95 0.46 -15.28
N ALA A 34 15.67 1.39 -14.69
CA ALA A 34 16.23 1.24 -13.35
C ALA A 34 16.11 2.54 -12.58
N SER A 35 15.84 2.45 -11.29
CA SER A 35 15.94 3.60 -10.38
C SER A 35 16.59 3.19 -9.07
N MET A 36 17.25 4.15 -8.45
CA MET A 36 17.77 4.05 -7.09
C MET A 36 17.59 5.38 -6.37
N GLU A 37 17.24 5.33 -5.12
CA GLU A 37 17.13 6.47 -4.24
C GLU A 37 18.28 6.49 -3.23
N LEU A 38 18.88 7.64 -3.10
CA LEU A 38 19.79 7.96 -2.01
C LEU A 38 19.02 8.80 -1.01
N ASP A 39 18.81 8.25 0.15
CA ASP A 39 18.12 8.89 1.24
C ASP A 39 18.96 8.82 2.52
N ASN A 40 18.74 9.76 3.42
CA ASN A 40 19.45 9.86 4.70
C ASN A 40 18.49 9.79 5.90
N ASP A 41 17.33 9.19 5.73
CA ASP A 41 16.28 9.16 6.75
C ASP A 41 16.67 8.39 8.01
N ASN A 42 17.69 7.54 7.94
CA ASN A 42 18.14 6.82 9.11
C ASN A 42 19.59 7.13 9.47
N PRO A 43 19.87 8.21 10.24
CA PRO A 43 21.20 8.56 10.66
C PRO A 43 21.88 7.49 11.53
N ALA A 44 21.14 6.52 12.05
CA ALA A 44 21.69 5.45 12.88
C ALA A 44 22.28 4.28 12.07
N THR A 45 21.86 4.10 10.82
CA THR A 45 22.29 2.95 10.01
C THR A 45 23.25 3.30 8.88
N ASN A 46 23.42 4.59 8.52
CA ASN A 46 24.20 5.06 7.36
C ASN A 46 23.85 4.33 6.04
N ALA A 47 22.63 3.83 5.92
CA ALA A 47 22.14 3.20 4.71
C ALA A 47 21.79 4.31 3.72
N GLY A 48 22.79 4.77 2.99
CA GLY A 48 22.61 5.83 1.97
C GLY A 48 21.90 5.39 0.71
N MET A 49 21.31 4.21 0.68
CA MET A 49 20.51 3.69 -0.44
C MET A 49 19.20 3.16 0.09
N ASP A 50 18.13 3.78 -0.32
CA ASP A 50 16.79 3.36 0.00
C ASP A 50 16.17 2.59 -1.17
N ASP A 51 15.19 3.13 -1.86
CA ASP A 51 14.51 2.40 -2.93
C ASP A 51 15.42 2.09 -4.13
N ARG A 52 15.33 0.86 -4.61
CA ARG A 52 16.02 0.44 -5.82
C ARG A 52 15.25 -0.64 -6.57
N LYS A 53 15.05 -0.42 -7.86
CA LYS A 53 14.34 -1.37 -8.71
C LYS A 53 14.87 -1.40 -10.14
N VAL A 54 14.65 -2.54 -10.79
CA VAL A 54 14.88 -2.73 -12.21
C VAL A 54 13.63 -3.35 -12.83
N SER A 55 13.14 -2.78 -13.93
CA SER A 55 11.95 -3.26 -14.63
C SER A 55 12.28 -3.65 -16.06
N PHE A 56 11.59 -4.67 -16.56
CA PHE A 56 11.65 -5.17 -17.92
C PHE A 56 10.23 -5.34 -18.44
N GLY A 57 9.92 -4.75 -19.58
CA GLY A 57 8.55 -4.84 -20.10
C GLY A 57 8.41 -4.58 -21.57
N THR A 58 7.24 -4.92 -22.08
CA THR A 58 6.76 -4.56 -23.40
C THR A 58 5.27 -4.22 -23.33
N ASP A 59 4.75 -3.46 -24.28
CA ASP A 59 3.34 -3.08 -24.35
C ASP A 59 2.41 -4.30 -24.46
N THR A 60 2.92 -5.44 -24.96
CA THR A 60 2.11 -6.63 -25.21
C THR A 60 2.23 -7.72 -24.14
N MET A 61 3.34 -7.74 -23.41
CA MET A 61 3.62 -8.78 -22.40
C MET A 61 3.55 -8.25 -20.97
N GLY A 62 3.36 -6.93 -20.79
CA GLY A 62 3.39 -6.30 -19.47
C GLY A 62 4.82 -6.09 -18.95
N THR A 63 4.92 -5.83 -17.65
CA THR A 63 6.17 -5.42 -17.00
C THR A 63 6.46 -6.31 -15.80
N VAL A 64 7.66 -6.84 -15.75
CA VAL A 64 8.23 -7.48 -14.54
C VAL A 64 9.19 -6.50 -13.89
N THR A 65 9.03 -6.28 -12.60
CA THR A 65 9.94 -5.43 -11.80
C THR A 65 10.55 -6.25 -10.67
N PHE A 66 11.86 -6.13 -10.52
CA PHE A 66 12.57 -6.60 -9.34
C PHE A 66 12.87 -5.41 -8.43
N HIS A 67 12.36 -5.48 -7.21
CA HIS A 67 12.61 -4.50 -6.15
C HIS A 67 13.69 -5.06 -5.21
N GLY A 68 14.83 -4.42 -5.23
CA GLY A 68 15.90 -4.73 -4.26
C GLY A 68 15.62 -4.09 -2.90
N HIS A 69 14.78 -3.04 -2.86
CA HIS A 69 14.24 -2.37 -1.68
C HIS A 69 13.02 -1.53 -2.10
N GLY A 70 12.11 -1.22 -1.17
CA GLY A 70 10.98 -0.33 -1.40
C GLY A 70 9.91 -0.88 -2.36
N GLY A 71 9.83 -2.20 -2.50
CA GLY A 71 8.77 -2.83 -3.27
C GLY A 71 7.49 -3.00 -2.45
N SER A 72 6.35 -3.09 -3.13
CA SER A 72 5.07 -3.42 -2.54
C SER A 72 4.40 -4.52 -3.35
N SER A 73 3.88 -5.55 -2.68
CA SER A 73 3.12 -6.63 -3.30
C SER A 73 1.79 -6.12 -3.85
N VAL A 74 0.98 -6.97 -4.48
CA VAL A 74 -0.32 -6.53 -4.99
C VAL A 74 -1.24 -6.10 -3.85
N MET A 75 -1.31 -6.90 -2.79
CA MET A 75 -2.04 -6.55 -1.56
C MET A 75 -1.51 -5.26 -0.96
N GLY A 76 -0.18 -5.12 -0.82
CA GLY A 76 0.42 -3.91 -0.28
C GLY A 76 0.34 -2.66 -1.18
N GLN A 77 -0.04 -2.81 -2.47
CA GLN A 77 -0.43 -1.68 -3.31
C GLN A 77 -1.90 -1.30 -3.11
N TRP A 78 -2.67 -2.19 -2.51
CA TRP A 78 -4.11 -2.07 -2.30
C TRP A 78 -4.49 -2.12 -0.82
N ASP A 79 -3.55 -1.78 0.08
CA ASP A 79 -3.78 -1.69 1.52
C ASP A 79 -4.89 -0.69 1.86
N ASP A 80 -4.84 0.52 1.33
CA ASP A 80 -5.77 1.62 1.58
C ASP A 80 -6.42 2.13 0.30
N MET A 81 -7.52 1.48 -0.10
CA MET A 81 -8.23 1.83 -1.33
C MET A 81 -9.50 2.66 -1.12
N THR A 82 -9.84 2.99 0.12
CA THR A 82 -10.95 3.89 0.41
C THR A 82 -10.61 5.34 0.07
N PRO A 83 -11.54 6.10 -0.54
CA PRO A 83 -11.27 7.49 -0.88
C PRO A 83 -11.09 8.37 0.36
N ASN A 84 -10.02 9.12 0.38
CA ASN A 84 -9.74 10.16 1.37
C ASN A 84 -9.29 11.46 0.68
N ALA A 85 -9.32 12.59 1.37
CA ALA A 85 -8.89 13.87 0.81
C ALA A 85 -7.43 14.20 1.14
N TYR A 86 -6.81 13.49 2.09
CA TYR A 86 -5.42 13.65 2.50
C TYR A 86 -4.86 12.29 2.92
N GLU A 87 -5.00 11.88 4.17
CA GLU A 87 -4.66 10.55 4.69
C GLU A 87 -5.92 9.84 5.17
N GLU A 88 -5.86 8.55 5.37
CA GLU A 88 -6.92 7.73 5.94
C GLU A 88 -7.23 8.18 7.36
N VAL A 89 -8.49 8.09 7.75
CA VAL A 89 -8.92 8.54 9.09
C VAL A 89 -8.34 7.68 10.21
N TRP A 90 -7.85 6.49 9.90
CA TRP A 90 -7.20 5.55 10.83
C TRP A 90 -5.66 5.60 10.81
N ASP A 91 -5.02 6.45 10.01
CA ASP A 91 -3.55 6.57 9.91
C ASP A 91 -2.85 6.77 11.27
N THR A 92 -3.53 7.39 12.22
CA THR A 92 -3.02 7.59 13.58
C THR A 92 -3.33 6.45 14.55
N THR A 93 -4.07 5.44 14.12
CA THR A 93 -4.49 4.31 14.96
C THR A 93 -3.35 3.30 15.05
N THR A 94 -3.03 2.84 16.25
CA THR A 94 -1.96 1.86 16.47
C THR A 94 -2.50 0.44 16.32
N GLY A 95 -2.79 0.02 15.11
CA GLY A 95 -3.10 -1.36 14.75
C GLY A 95 -1.96 -1.99 13.94
N ALA A 96 -1.78 -3.28 14.02
CA ALA A 96 -0.81 -3.98 13.21
C ALA A 96 -1.52 -4.63 12.01
N ASP A 97 -1.77 -3.84 10.99
CA ASP A 97 -2.48 -4.28 9.76
C ASP A 97 -1.60 -5.13 8.82
N TYR A 98 -0.36 -5.40 9.23
CA TYR A 98 0.63 -6.07 8.39
C TYR A 98 0.21 -7.46 7.86
N ARG A 99 -0.86 -8.06 8.39
CA ARG A 99 -1.36 -9.35 7.91
C ARG A 99 -2.28 -9.19 6.72
N ILE A 100 -3.12 -8.15 6.71
CA ILE A 100 -4.02 -7.84 5.61
C ILE A 100 -3.37 -7.03 4.49
N ASP A 101 -2.27 -6.33 4.79
CA ASP A 101 -1.62 -5.39 3.87
C ASP A 101 -0.59 -6.06 2.93
N GLY A 102 -0.50 -7.39 2.96
CA GLY A 102 0.45 -8.10 2.12
C GLY A 102 1.90 -7.90 2.53
N ARG A 103 2.78 -7.67 1.56
CA ARG A 103 4.22 -7.53 1.81
C ARG A 103 4.83 -6.34 1.08
N SER A 104 5.81 -5.74 1.75
CA SER A 104 6.66 -4.69 1.18
C SER A 104 8.13 -5.01 1.44
N GLY A 105 9.04 -4.24 0.82
CA GLY A 105 10.48 -4.26 1.11
C GLY A 105 11.33 -4.95 0.06
N ASN A 106 12.22 -5.84 0.50
CA ASN A 106 13.33 -6.36 -0.29
C ASN A 106 12.99 -7.64 -1.04
N ASN A 107 13.78 -7.93 -2.09
CA ASN A 107 13.73 -9.21 -2.82
C ASN A 107 12.35 -9.54 -3.41
N LEU A 108 11.60 -8.52 -3.78
CA LEU A 108 10.25 -8.64 -4.29
C LEU A 108 10.26 -8.54 -5.82
N PHE A 109 9.61 -9.49 -6.47
CA PHE A 109 9.25 -9.42 -7.88
C PHE A 109 7.79 -9.06 -8.01
N THR A 110 7.48 -8.11 -8.90
CA THR A 110 6.11 -7.78 -9.29
C THR A 110 5.92 -7.95 -10.78
N TYR A 111 4.70 -8.28 -11.17
CA TYR A 111 4.27 -8.34 -12.55
C TYR A 111 2.97 -7.58 -12.74
N ASP A 112 2.95 -6.71 -13.73
CA ASP A 112 1.77 -5.98 -14.20
C ASP A 112 1.50 -6.36 -15.65
N SER A 113 0.34 -6.99 -15.93
CA SER A 113 -0.07 -7.27 -17.31
C SER A 113 -0.47 -5.99 -18.04
N PRO A 114 -0.50 -6.01 -19.38
CA PRO A 114 -1.24 -4.99 -20.12
C PRO A 114 -2.72 -5.03 -19.72
N SER A 115 -3.41 -3.89 -19.88
CA SER A 115 -4.85 -3.85 -19.70
C SER A 115 -5.57 -4.33 -20.96
N PHE A 116 -6.52 -5.25 -20.81
CA PHE A 116 -7.37 -5.77 -21.88
C PHE A 116 -8.82 -5.38 -21.59
N SER A 117 -9.38 -4.45 -22.34
CA SER A 117 -10.75 -3.96 -22.15
C SER A 117 -11.04 -3.54 -20.70
N GLY A 118 -10.09 -2.88 -20.08
CA GLY A 118 -10.20 -2.42 -18.70
C GLY A 118 -9.87 -3.48 -17.63
N VAL A 119 -9.37 -4.65 -18.01
CA VAL A 119 -8.96 -5.70 -17.07
C VAL A 119 -7.44 -5.81 -17.08
N GLN A 120 -6.82 -5.75 -15.88
CA GLN A 120 -5.40 -5.93 -15.67
C GLN A 120 -5.17 -7.02 -14.61
N PHE A 121 -4.20 -7.91 -14.87
CA PHE A 121 -3.72 -8.88 -13.90
C PHE A 121 -2.43 -8.38 -13.26
N LYS A 122 -2.28 -8.65 -11.97
CA LYS A 122 -1.08 -8.34 -11.19
C LYS A 122 -0.63 -9.58 -10.44
N ALA A 123 0.66 -9.69 -10.17
CA ALA A 123 1.23 -10.71 -9.31
C ALA A 123 2.45 -10.18 -8.59
N ALA A 124 2.72 -10.69 -7.41
CA ALA A 124 3.99 -10.45 -6.74
C ALA A 124 4.51 -11.71 -6.05
N HIS A 125 5.82 -11.78 -5.92
CA HIS A 125 6.50 -12.84 -5.19
C HIS A 125 7.71 -12.28 -4.46
N GLN A 126 7.71 -12.41 -3.14
CA GLN A 126 8.85 -12.11 -2.28
C GLN A 126 9.56 -13.39 -1.90
N MET A 127 10.85 -13.47 -2.22
CA MET A 127 11.64 -14.63 -1.86
C MET A 127 11.98 -14.62 -0.37
N ALA A 128 11.93 -15.81 0.24
CA ALA A 128 12.43 -16.00 1.59
C ALA A 128 13.90 -15.55 1.70
N ASP A 129 14.22 -14.75 2.69
CA ASP A 129 15.60 -14.32 2.96
C ASP A 129 16.25 -15.19 4.02
N ASN A 130 17.21 -16.01 3.59
CA ASN A 130 18.03 -16.85 4.48
C ASN A 130 19.27 -16.14 5.01
N SER A 131 19.54 -14.90 4.62
CA SER A 131 20.76 -14.18 4.99
C SER A 131 20.70 -13.51 6.36
N ALA A 132 19.80 -13.94 7.21
CA ALA A 132 19.50 -13.38 8.52
C ALA A 132 20.68 -13.42 9.48
N SER A 133 21.61 -12.51 9.37
CA SER A 133 22.68 -12.46 10.38
C SER A 133 22.41 -11.55 11.57
N THR A 134 21.46 -10.62 11.57
CA THR A 134 21.31 -9.75 12.76
C THR A 134 20.09 -8.83 12.82
N LEU A 135 19.13 -8.88 11.93
CA LEU A 135 17.97 -7.99 12.00
C LEU A 135 16.78 -8.69 12.68
N ALA A 136 16.05 -7.95 13.49
CA ALA A 136 14.92 -8.47 14.27
C ALA A 136 13.69 -8.84 13.39
N ASP A 137 13.70 -8.42 12.13
CA ASP A 137 12.67 -8.73 11.13
C ASP A 137 13.11 -9.92 10.28
N LYS A 138 13.09 -11.08 10.89
CA LYS A 138 13.42 -12.34 10.24
C LYS A 138 12.18 -13.02 9.70
N ASP A 139 11.50 -12.40 8.79
CA ASP A 139 10.54 -13.12 8.00
C ASP A 139 11.28 -13.90 6.91
N LEU A 140 11.71 -15.10 7.28
CA LEU A 140 12.29 -16.09 6.38
C LEU A 140 11.24 -16.69 5.44
N SER A 141 10.04 -16.15 5.44
CA SER A 141 8.88 -16.68 4.76
C SER A 141 8.81 -16.13 3.35
N ALA A 142 8.52 -16.99 2.39
CA ALA A 142 8.15 -16.56 1.05
C ALA A 142 6.72 -16.01 1.08
N TYR A 143 6.44 -15.04 0.23
CA TYR A 143 5.11 -14.49 0.04
C TYR A 143 4.76 -14.45 -1.45
N THR A 144 3.53 -14.77 -1.78
CA THR A 144 3.04 -14.69 -3.15
C THR A 144 1.61 -14.17 -3.15
N ASP A 145 1.32 -13.21 -4.00
CA ASP A 145 -0.04 -12.72 -4.22
C ASP A 145 -0.38 -12.52 -5.69
N PHE A 146 -1.67 -12.52 -5.98
CA PHE A 146 -2.24 -12.28 -7.29
C PHE A 146 -3.42 -11.34 -7.18
N GLY A 147 -3.59 -10.48 -8.16
CA GLY A 147 -4.72 -9.57 -8.19
C GLY A 147 -5.29 -9.36 -9.59
N ILE A 148 -6.55 -8.96 -9.61
CA ILE A 148 -7.25 -8.52 -10.79
C ILE A 148 -7.83 -7.14 -10.55
N LEU A 149 -7.49 -6.20 -11.43
CA LEU A 149 -8.03 -4.84 -11.45
C LEU A 149 -8.98 -4.69 -12.64
N ILE A 150 -10.18 -4.22 -12.39
CA ILE A 150 -11.22 -4.05 -13.40
C ILE A 150 -11.66 -2.58 -13.41
N SER A 151 -11.42 -1.91 -14.53
CA SER A 151 -11.86 -0.53 -14.80
C SER A 151 -12.62 -0.53 -16.15
N PRO A 152 -13.89 -0.95 -16.16
CA PRO A 152 -14.62 -1.21 -17.38
C PRO A 152 -14.93 0.09 -18.15
N GLU A 153 -14.57 0.13 -19.43
CA GLU A 153 -14.80 1.30 -20.30
C GLU A 153 -16.28 1.70 -20.40
N MET A 154 -17.18 0.73 -20.19
CA MET A 154 -18.63 0.95 -20.25
C MET A 154 -19.20 1.70 -19.03
N VAL A 155 -18.46 1.73 -17.92
CA VAL A 155 -18.87 2.39 -16.67
C VAL A 155 -17.71 3.29 -16.22
N GLU A 156 -17.72 4.49 -16.79
CA GLU A 156 -16.71 5.50 -16.47
C GLU A 156 -16.64 5.77 -14.97
N GLY A 157 -15.44 5.80 -14.42
CA GLY A 157 -15.19 6.06 -13.01
C GLY A 157 -15.29 4.86 -12.08
N LEU A 158 -15.72 3.68 -12.56
CA LEU A 158 -15.74 2.45 -11.76
C LEU A 158 -14.37 1.78 -11.77
N THR A 159 -13.90 1.39 -10.59
CA THR A 159 -12.73 0.52 -10.42
C THR A 159 -13.06 -0.53 -9.36
N ILE A 160 -12.73 -1.78 -9.66
CA ILE A 160 -12.90 -2.92 -8.77
C ILE A 160 -11.55 -3.64 -8.72
N GLY A 161 -11.05 -3.96 -7.55
CA GLY A 161 -9.86 -4.79 -7.37
C GLY A 161 -10.15 -5.95 -6.43
N TYR A 162 -9.60 -7.11 -6.74
CA TYR A 162 -9.56 -8.27 -5.88
C TYR A 162 -8.16 -8.87 -5.90
N ALA A 163 -7.62 -9.16 -4.74
CA ALA A 163 -6.35 -9.88 -4.61
C ALA A 163 -6.42 -10.90 -3.50
N GLU A 164 -5.61 -11.95 -3.68
CA GLU A 164 -5.37 -12.99 -2.68
C GLU A 164 -3.87 -13.24 -2.57
N GLY A 165 -3.39 -13.57 -1.38
CA GLY A 165 -1.99 -13.83 -1.11
C GLY A 165 -1.78 -14.90 -0.06
N GLU A 166 -0.60 -15.49 -0.06
CA GLU A 166 -0.18 -16.53 0.89
C GLU A 166 1.22 -16.22 1.41
N LEU A 167 1.35 -16.22 2.72
CA LEU A 167 2.61 -16.17 3.43
C LEU A 167 2.96 -17.56 3.93
N ASP A 168 4.03 -18.14 3.37
CA ASP A 168 4.62 -19.39 3.83
C ASP A 168 5.52 -19.14 5.04
N ASP A 169 5.03 -19.32 6.26
CA ASP A 169 5.86 -19.26 7.44
C ASP A 169 6.55 -20.60 7.72
N THR A 170 7.87 -20.58 7.73
CA THR A 170 8.71 -21.76 8.04
C THR A 170 8.60 -22.24 9.49
N THR A 171 7.95 -21.49 10.36
CA THR A 171 7.84 -21.77 11.80
C THR A 171 6.49 -22.32 12.25
N SER A 172 5.59 -22.67 11.35
CA SER A 172 4.30 -23.36 11.57
C SER A 172 3.03 -22.53 11.36
N THR A 173 3.10 -21.35 10.77
CA THR A 173 1.91 -20.51 10.61
C THR A 173 1.88 -19.94 9.21
N SER A 174 1.16 -20.59 8.28
CA SER A 174 0.78 -19.90 7.04
C SER A 174 -0.30 -18.87 7.33
N ILE A 175 -0.32 -17.82 6.55
CA ILE A 175 -1.36 -16.80 6.56
C ILE A 175 -1.84 -16.65 5.13
N ASP A 176 -3.13 -16.87 4.94
CA ASP A 176 -3.83 -16.55 3.71
C ASP A 176 -4.50 -15.20 3.88
N ASN A 177 -4.32 -14.29 2.93
CA ASN A 177 -4.94 -12.98 2.97
C ASN A 177 -5.67 -12.65 1.67
N GLU A 178 -6.74 -11.87 1.78
CA GLU A 178 -7.48 -11.38 0.64
C GLU A 178 -7.95 -9.94 0.83
N THR A 179 -8.14 -9.24 -0.27
CA THR A 179 -8.75 -7.91 -0.29
C THR A 179 -9.67 -7.74 -1.49
N LEU A 180 -10.78 -7.08 -1.26
CA LEU A 180 -11.71 -6.64 -2.28
C LEU A 180 -12.00 -5.16 -2.09
N PHE A 181 -11.84 -4.36 -3.14
CA PHE A 181 -12.28 -2.97 -3.11
C PHE A 181 -13.12 -2.58 -4.33
N VAL A 182 -13.96 -1.60 -4.13
CA VAL A 182 -14.75 -0.95 -5.19
C VAL A 182 -14.66 0.55 -5.00
N LYS A 183 -14.27 1.27 -6.06
CA LYS A 183 -14.29 2.74 -6.12
C LYS A 183 -15.17 3.21 -7.28
N TYR A 184 -15.92 4.27 -7.05
CA TYR A 184 -16.73 4.89 -8.08
C TYR A 184 -16.65 6.40 -8.03
N ALA A 185 -16.13 6.99 -9.11
CA ALA A 185 -16.04 8.43 -9.29
C ALA A 185 -17.19 8.92 -10.19
N ILE A 186 -17.98 9.87 -9.71
CA ILE A 186 -19.08 10.47 -10.47
C ILE A 186 -19.23 11.95 -10.15
N GLY A 187 -19.12 12.80 -11.17
CA GLY A 187 -19.11 14.24 -10.99
C GLY A 187 -17.93 14.66 -10.11
N GLY A 188 -18.19 15.38 -9.01
CA GLY A 188 -17.16 15.75 -8.04
C GLY A 188 -17.00 14.75 -6.91
N PHE A 189 -17.77 13.66 -6.88
CA PHE A 189 -17.72 12.66 -5.79
C PHE A 189 -16.87 11.45 -6.17
N THR A 190 -16.17 10.90 -5.18
CA THR A 190 -15.62 9.55 -5.25
C THR A 190 -16.10 8.80 -4.00
N LEU A 191 -16.68 7.63 -4.22
CA LEU A 191 -17.09 6.71 -3.16
C LEU A 191 -16.24 5.46 -3.27
N GLY A 192 -15.98 4.80 -2.15
CA GLY A 192 -15.27 3.53 -2.14
C GLY A 192 -15.57 2.73 -0.90
N TYR A 193 -15.39 1.43 -1.04
CA TYR A 193 -15.46 0.44 0.00
C TYR A 193 -14.34 -0.57 -0.20
N GLN A 194 -13.76 -1.02 0.88
CA GLN A 194 -12.76 -2.07 0.90
C GLN A 194 -13.05 -3.03 2.06
N ALA A 195 -12.86 -4.31 1.82
CA ALA A 195 -12.85 -5.36 2.82
C ALA A 195 -11.59 -6.19 2.64
N SER A 196 -10.87 -6.46 3.72
CA SER A 196 -9.65 -7.23 3.74
C SER A 196 -9.68 -8.20 4.91
N GLU A 197 -9.18 -9.40 4.70
CA GLU A 197 -9.05 -10.40 5.76
C GLU A 197 -7.73 -11.14 5.67
N ALA A 198 -7.27 -11.65 6.79
CA ALA A 198 -6.15 -12.58 6.89
C ALA A 198 -6.53 -13.73 7.81
N GLU A 199 -6.40 -14.95 7.31
CA GLU A 199 -6.60 -16.17 8.07
C GLU A 199 -5.27 -16.87 8.34
N GLY A 200 -4.90 -16.96 9.62
CA GLY A 200 -3.72 -17.70 10.03
C GLY A 200 -4.06 -19.15 10.40
N SER A 201 -3.11 -20.05 10.28
CA SER A 201 -3.25 -21.43 10.78
C SER A 201 -3.52 -21.52 12.30
N ALA A 202 -3.36 -20.43 13.02
CA ALA A 202 -3.80 -20.25 14.40
C ALA A 202 -4.78 -19.07 14.47
N ALA A 203 -5.89 -19.23 15.17
CA ALA A 203 -6.92 -18.19 15.30
C ALA A 203 -6.37 -16.83 15.77
N SER A 204 -5.32 -16.80 16.61
CA SER A 204 -4.64 -15.57 17.01
C SER A 204 -3.86 -14.87 15.88
N LYS A 205 -4.06 -15.29 14.64
CA LYS A 205 -3.45 -14.71 13.44
C LYS A 205 -4.48 -14.19 12.45
N ASN A 206 -5.76 -14.26 12.84
CA ASN A 206 -6.82 -13.67 12.03
C ASN A 206 -6.86 -12.16 12.22
N ASP A 207 -7.21 -11.50 11.16
CA ASP A 207 -7.27 -10.06 11.07
C ASP A 207 -8.32 -9.67 10.01
N GLU A 208 -9.28 -8.85 10.36
CA GLU A 208 -10.36 -8.44 9.48
C GLU A 208 -10.46 -6.92 9.48
N SER A 209 -10.64 -6.32 8.32
CA SER A 209 -10.85 -4.89 8.20
C SER A 209 -11.84 -4.59 7.11
N ASP A 210 -12.84 -3.78 7.38
CA ASP A 210 -13.67 -3.19 6.36
C ASP A 210 -13.85 -1.68 6.57
N GLY A 211 -13.87 -0.96 5.46
CA GLY A 211 -13.96 0.47 5.50
C GLY A 211 -14.64 1.05 4.28
N TRP A 212 -15.16 2.24 4.44
CA TRP A 212 -15.70 3.00 3.32
C TRP A 212 -15.32 4.47 3.43
N GLY A 213 -15.29 5.12 2.28
CA GLY A 213 -14.96 6.53 2.21
C GLY A 213 -15.74 7.23 1.12
N ILE A 214 -15.90 8.53 1.32
CA ILE A 214 -16.47 9.44 0.32
C ILE A 214 -15.64 10.72 0.29
N THR A 215 -15.28 11.16 -0.91
CA THR A 215 -14.68 12.48 -1.11
C THR A 215 -15.52 13.33 -2.04
N TYR A 216 -15.40 14.64 -1.87
CA TYR A 216 -16.01 15.63 -2.73
C TYR A 216 -15.03 16.72 -3.12
N ALA A 217 -14.74 16.81 -4.41
CA ALA A 217 -13.99 17.90 -5.00
C ALA A 217 -14.88 19.15 -5.07
N VAL A 218 -14.76 20.04 -4.09
CA VAL A 218 -15.51 21.28 -3.99
C VAL A 218 -15.19 22.20 -5.16
N ASN A 219 -13.93 22.20 -5.57
CA ASN A 219 -13.40 22.86 -6.77
C ASN A 219 -12.06 22.20 -7.14
N GLU A 220 -11.39 22.71 -8.18
CA GLU A 220 -10.13 22.18 -8.71
C GLU A 220 -8.98 22.13 -7.66
N ASN A 221 -9.10 22.88 -6.59
CA ASN A 221 -8.04 23.04 -5.59
C ASN A 221 -8.43 22.48 -4.21
N PHE A 222 -9.71 22.27 -3.94
CA PHE A 222 -10.19 21.93 -2.59
C PHE A 222 -11.04 20.68 -2.61
N THR A 223 -10.62 19.69 -1.83
CA THR A 223 -11.31 18.42 -1.62
C THR A 223 -11.57 18.21 -0.14
N ILE A 224 -12.72 17.66 0.19
CA ILE A 224 -13.10 17.20 1.52
C ILE A 224 -13.45 15.72 1.46
N GLY A 225 -13.24 15.02 2.56
CA GLY A 225 -13.52 13.59 2.68
C GLY A 225 -14.07 13.22 4.03
N TYR A 226 -14.75 12.09 4.08
CA TYR A 226 -15.18 11.39 5.28
C TYR A 226 -14.98 9.89 5.06
N GLY A 227 -14.54 9.19 6.10
CA GLY A 227 -14.36 7.74 6.06
C GLY A 227 -14.65 7.11 7.42
N GLU A 228 -14.97 5.82 7.37
CA GLU A 228 -15.12 4.94 8.52
C GLU A 228 -14.41 3.62 8.23
N ARG A 229 -13.84 3.02 9.27
CA ARG A 229 -13.20 1.70 9.24
C ARG A 229 -13.53 0.95 10.52
N ASP A 230 -13.89 -0.31 10.37
CA ASP A 230 -13.95 -1.30 11.42
C ASP A 230 -12.77 -2.26 11.24
N HIS A 231 -12.04 -2.54 12.31
CA HIS A 231 -10.88 -3.43 12.29
C HIS A 231 -10.90 -4.33 13.52
N ASP A 232 -10.77 -5.65 13.29
CA ASP A 232 -10.70 -6.66 14.34
C ASP A 232 -9.42 -7.49 14.18
N ASP A 233 -8.54 -7.43 15.16
CA ASP A 233 -7.29 -8.19 15.24
C ASP A 233 -7.35 -9.16 16.43
N ASP A 234 -7.53 -10.44 16.16
CA ASP A 234 -7.55 -11.53 17.14
C ASP A 234 -6.25 -11.65 17.96
N ALA A 235 -5.14 -11.13 17.47
CA ALA A 235 -3.88 -11.11 18.23
C ALA A 235 -3.77 -9.91 19.17
N SER A 236 -4.54 -8.86 18.93
CA SER A 236 -4.52 -7.67 19.74
C SER A 236 -5.37 -7.84 20.99
N SER A 237 -4.84 -7.38 22.12
CA SER A 237 -5.65 -7.22 23.34
C SER A 237 -6.59 -6.01 23.29
N ALA A 238 -6.50 -5.23 22.24
CA ALA A 238 -7.36 -4.05 22.04
C ALA A 238 -8.75 -4.44 21.53
N GLY A 239 -8.88 -5.62 20.88
CA GLY A 239 -10.15 -6.07 20.28
C GLY A 239 -10.53 -5.23 19.06
N GLU A 240 -11.83 -5.19 18.80
CA GLU A 240 -12.43 -4.42 17.71
C GLU A 240 -12.15 -2.92 17.85
N GLN A 241 -11.71 -2.29 16.75
CA GLN A 241 -11.48 -0.87 16.63
C GLN A 241 -12.44 -0.28 15.58
N ASN A 242 -13.02 0.86 15.90
CA ASN A 242 -13.92 1.58 15.02
C ASN A 242 -13.39 3.00 14.86
N ASP A 243 -12.94 3.32 13.68
CA ASP A 243 -12.38 4.63 13.33
C ASP A 243 -13.32 5.38 12.41
N SER A 244 -13.46 6.68 12.62
CA SER A 244 -14.20 7.53 11.71
C SER A 244 -13.66 8.95 11.74
N GLY A 245 -13.68 9.63 10.62
CA GLY A 245 -13.14 10.97 10.60
C GLY A 245 -13.36 11.73 9.31
N ILE A 246 -12.91 12.96 9.33
CA ILE A 246 -12.93 13.87 8.19
C ILE A 246 -11.52 14.19 7.74
N SER A 247 -11.35 14.34 6.42
CA SER A 247 -10.12 14.82 5.82
C SER A 247 -10.38 16.01 4.90
N ALA A 248 -9.38 16.83 4.69
CA ALA A 248 -9.44 17.94 3.74
C ALA A 248 -8.07 18.21 3.14
N SER A 249 -8.03 18.60 1.86
CA SER A 249 -6.82 19.08 1.22
C SER A 249 -7.08 20.30 0.34
N TYR A 250 -6.09 21.18 0.31
CA TYR A 250 -6.08 22.36 -0.56
C TYR A 250 -4.76 22.43 -1.33
N THR A 251 -4.85 22.42 -2.65
CA THR A 251 -3.68 22.48 -3.54
C THR A 251 -3.61 23.86 -4.20
N MET A 252 -2.46 24.52 -4.12
CA MET A 252 -2.19 25.79 -4.74
C MET A 252 -0.83 25.77 -5.45
N GLY A 253 -0.85 25.74 -6.77
CA GLY A 253 0.37 25.57 -7.57
C GLY A 253 1.04 24.22 -7.28
N GLY A 254 2.29 24.25 -6.85
CA GLY A 254 3.05 23.03 -6.51
C GLY A 254 3.02 22.65 -5.02
N MET A 255 2.11 23.24 -4.24
CA MET A 255 2.00 22.99 -2.79
C MET A 255 0.61 22.46 -2.45
N THR A 256 0.55 21.41 -1.67
CA THR A 256 -0.68 20.89 -1.06
C THR A 256 -0.59 21.00 0.46
N ILE A 257 -1.66 21.47 1.07
CA ILE A 257 -1.86 21.48 2.52
C ILE A 257 -3.05 20.58 2.79
N GLY A 258 -2.84 19.55 3.58
CA GLY A 258 -3.88 18.60 3.97
C GLY A 258 -3.87 18.35 5.46
N GLY A 259 -4.93 17.73 5.92
CA GLY A 259 -5.09 17.26 7.28
C GLY A 259 -6.34 16.43 7.43
N HIS A 260 -6.34 15.61 8.45
CA HIS A 260 -7.48 14.79 8.86
C HIS A 260 -7.72 14.91 10.37
N MET A 261 -8.86 14.48 10.79
CA MET A 261 -9.27 14.44 12.20
C MET A 261 -10.22 13.27 12.39
N ASN A 262 -9.86 12.36 13.25
CA ASN A 262 -10.60 11.19 13.73
C ASN A 262 -10.95 11.30 15.20
#